data_77666bc230640356051cbcfac4c632a1
#
_entry.id   77666bc230640356051cbcfac4c632a1
#
_cell.length_a   1.000
_cell.length_b   1.000
_cell.length_c   1.000
_cell.angle_alpha   90.00
_cell.angle_beta   90.00
_cell.angle_gamma   90.00
#
_symmetry.space_group_name_H-M   'P 1'
#
loop_
_entity.id
_entity.type
_entity.pdbx_description
1 polymer ?
#
loop_
_entity_poly.entity_id
_entity_poly.type
_entity_poly.pdbx_seq_one_letter_code
_entity_poly.pdbx_strand_id
1 'polypeptide(L)'
;DRRQRQMCIRDSLLIGLYLYMPIFSAWVRQASLKEQKVFLALWLVSLFIPYLREYLTKDLWGTCSWNEFGLLYYFAGFNGYLLLGHYIINNNINLSWNKLAVIGIPSFVVGYCITFFGFKSITAVPGQPVELVELFFTYCSPNVLLMTLPIFLAVKKLKFQSVAVRRFAVSISTCTFGIWMSHYLFLGPCYMLVESLPLHTMVKMIVCTILLLSVTWSFVYVVRKSGKLGKWIMG
;
A
#
# COMPACT_ATOMS: atom_id res chain seq x y z
N ASP A 1 6.91 0.48 -23.98
CA ASP A 1 6.91 1.53 -23.00
C ASP A 1 7.14 0.96 -21.58
N ARG A 2 8.30 1.28 -20.95
CA ARG A 2 8.71 0.66 -19.68
C ARG A 2 7.76 1.02 -18.53
N ARG A 3 7.19 2.22 -18.52
CA ARG A 3 6.24 2.67 -17.47
C ARG A 3 4.94 1.88 -17.51
N GLN A 4 4.41 1.57 -18.69
CA GLN A 4 3.23 0.72 -18.81
C GLN A 4 3.48 -0.71 -18.33
N ARG A 5 4.67 -1.29 -18.60
CA ARG A 5 5.02 -2.62 -18.10
C ARG A 5 5.11 -2.68 -16.58
N GLN A 6 5.69 -1.67 -15.92
CA GLN A 6 5.78 -1.63 -14.46
C GLN A 6 4.41 -1.47 -13.79
N MET A 7 3.49 -0.71 -14.36
CA MET A 7 2.11 -0.63 -13.88
C MET A 7 1.37 -1.95 -14.01
N CYS A 8 1.47 -2.64 -15.16
CA CYS A 8 0.85 -3.96 -15.36
C CYS A 8 1.39 -5.01 -14.38
N ILE A 9 2.68 -4.98 -14.02
CA ILE A 9 3.27 -5.89 -13.04
C ILE A 9 2.69 -5.64 -11.64
N ARG A 10 2.50 -4.37 -11.25
CA ARG A 10 1.92 -4.00 -9.95
C ARG A 10 0.44 -4.42 -9.85
N ASP A 11 -0.31 -4.31 -10.92
CA ASP A 11 -1.70 -4.74 -10.99
C ASP A 11 -1.82 -6.26 -10.89
N SER A 12 -0.93 -7.00 -11.53
CA SER A 12 -0.84 -8.45 -11.43
C SER A 12 -0.51 -8.95 -10.02
N LEU A 13 0.29 -8.19 -9.26
CA LEU A 13 0.64 -8.55 -7.87
C LEU A 13 -0.59 -8.57 -6.95
N LEU A 14 -1.52 -7.64 -7.11
CA LEU A 14 -2.73 -7.61 -6.26
C LEU A 14 -3.68 -8.77 -6.60
N ILE A 15 -3.84 -9.08 -7.89
CA ILE A 15 -4.62 -10.23 -8.33
C ILE A 15 -4.01 -11.52 -7.74
N GLY A 16 -2.68 -11.67 -7.85
CA GLY A 16 -1.95 -12.80 -7.26
C GLY A 16 -2.16 -12.89 -5.74
N LEU A 17 -2.17 -11.76 -5.04
CA LEU A 17 -2.43 -11.70 -3.60
C LEU A 17 -3.86 -12.19 -3.27
N TYR A 18 -4.88 -11.77 -4.02
CA TYR A 18 -6.25 -12.24 -3.82
C TYR A 18 -6.40 -13.75 -4.10
N LEU A 19 -5.72 -14.26 -5.13
CA LEU A 19 -5.70 -15.71 -5.41
C LEU A 19 -4.97 -16.50 -4.31
N TYR A 20 -3.97 -15.90 -3.67
CA TYR A 20 -3.22 -16.51 -2.57
C TYR A 20 -3.96 -16.44 -1.22
N MET A 21 -4.89 -15.49 -1.04
CA MET A 21 -5.61 -15.26 0.22
C MET A 21 -6.29 -16.51 0.80
N PRO A 22 -6.97 -17.40 0.05
CA PRO A 22 -7.57 -18.59 0.62
C PRO A 22 -6.56 -19.49 1.31
N ILE A 23 -5.36 -19.66 0.71
CA ILE A 23 -4.29 -20.50 1.25
C ILE A 23 -3.69 -19.83 2.49
N PHE A 24 -3.35 -18.56 2.39
CA PHE A 24 -2.73 -17.81 3.47
C PHE A 24 -3.66 -17.64 4.68
N SER A 25 -4.96 -17.40 4.45
CA SER A 25 -5.93 -17.28 5.52
C SER A 25 -6.16 -18.60 6.28
N ALA A 26 -6.07 -19.74 5.60
CA ALA A 26 -6.15 -21.05 6.25
C ALA A 26 -4.98 -21.25 7.22
N TRP A 27 -3.75 -20.89 6.80
CA TRP A 27 -2.58 -20.93 7.68
C TRP A 27 -2.72 -19.96 8.85
N VAL A 28 -3.11 -18.70 8.61
CA VAL A 28 -3.23 -17.67 9.65
C VAL A 28 -4.23 -18.06 10.75
N ARG A 29 -5.31 -18.80 10.40
CA ARG A 29 -6.30 -19.29 11.38
C ARG A 29 -5.75 -20.38 12.28
N GLN A 30 -4.80 -21.17 11.80
CA GLN A 30 -4.23 -22.31 12.54
C GLN A 30 -2.91 -21.94 13.22
N ALA A 31 -2.23 -20.91 12.74
CA ALA A 31 -0.92 -20.48 13.23
C ALA A 31 -1.00 -19.97 14.68
N SER A 32 -0.11 -20.50 15.51
CA SER A 32 0.06 -20.03 16.90
C SER A 32 0.58 -18.58 16.92
N LEU A 33 0.36 -17.89 18.03
CA LEU A 33 0.88 -16.52 18.22
C LEU A 33 2.41 -16.43 18.08
N LYS A 34 3.12 -17.51 18.40
CA LYS A 34 4.59 -17.57 18.24
C LYS A 34 4.96 -17.59 16.76
N GLU A 35 4.32 -18.44 15.97
CA GLU A 35 4.55 -18.53 14.52
C GLU A 35 4.21 -17.22 13.80
N GLN A 36 3.10 -16.58 14.15
CA GLN A 36 2.73 -15.28 13.62
C GLN A 36 3.79 -14.21 13.94
N LYS A 37 4.33 -14.19 15.16
CA LYS A 37 5.41 -13.26 15.55
C LYS A 37 6.70 -13.53 14.82
N VAL A 38 7.08 -14.80 14.63
CA VAL A 38 8.27 -15.19 13.87
C VAL A 38 8.14 -14.74 12.43
N PHE A 39 6.99 -15.00 11.78
CA PHE A 39 6.73 -14.54 10.43
C PHE A 39 6.85 -13.02 10.32
N LEU A 40 6.20 -12.28 11.23
CA LEU A 40 6.27 -10.81 11.24
C LEU A 40 7.69 -10.28 11.48
N ALA A 41 8.47 -10.93 12.32
CA ALA A 41 9.88 -10.56 12.55
C ALA A 41 10.73 -10.75 11.29
N LEU A 42 10.59 -11.90 10.61
CA LEU A 42 11.28 -12.18 9.35
C LEU A 42 10.82 -11.23 8.23
N TRP A 43 9.53 -10.94 8.17
CA TRP A 43 9.00 -9.95 7.26
C TRP A 43 9.55 -8.54 7.53
N LEU A 44 9.62 -8.10 8.78
CA LEU A 44 10.22 -6.81 9.12
C LEU A 44 11.68 -6.73 8.67
N VAL A 45 12.45 -7.80 8.85
CA VAL A 45 13.83 -7.86 8.35
C VAL A 45 13.87 -7.79 6.82
N SER A 46 12.93 -8.47 6.14
CA SER A 46 12.86 -8.45 4.68
C SER A 46 12.62 -7.07 4.08
N LEU A 47 11.94 -6.16 4.81
CA LEU A 47 11.72 -4.78 4.36
C LEU A 47 13.02 -3.98 4.18
N PHE A 48 14.08 -4.35 4.89
CA PHE A 48 15.39 -3.68 4.80
C PHE A 48 16.27 -4.23 3.67
N ILE A 49 15.97 -5.41 3.13
CA ILE A 49 16.82 -6.05 2.11
C ILE A 49 17.03 -5.19 0.85
N PRO A 50 16.02 -4.52 0.28
CA PRO A 50 16.23 -3.66 -0.89
C PRO A 50 17.27 -2.55 -0.62
N TYR A 51 17.25 -1.96 0.57
CA TYR A 51 18.25 -0.96 0.97
C TYR A 51 19.63 -1.57 1.19
N LEU A 52 19.70 -2.69 1.89
CA LEU A 52 20.95 -3.38 2.15
C LEU A 52 21.62 -3.83 0.85
N ARG A 53 20.83 -4.33 -0.11
CA ARG A 53 21.32 -4.73 -1.42
C ARG A 53 21.93 -3.57 -2.21
N GLU A 54 21.33 -2.40 -2.13
CA GLU A 54 21.82 -1.23 -2.85
C GLU A 54 23.09 -0.62 -2.23
N TYR A 55 23.15 -0.56 -0.89
CA TYR A 55 24.23 0.12 -0.20
C TYR A 55 25.38 -0.79 0.29
N LEU A 56 25.16 -2.11 0.40
CA LEU A 56 26.19 -3.04 0.84
C LEU A 56 26.67 -3.94 -0.29
N THR A 57 25.89 -4.97 -0.66
CA THR A 57 26.27 -5.95 -1.68
C THR A 57 25.06 -6.35 -2.50
N LYS A 58 25.25 -6.45 -3.83
CA LYS A 58 24.16 -6.87 -4.74
C LYS A 58 23.75 -8.34 -4.57
N ASP A 59 24.66 -9.17 -4.07
CA ASP A 59 24.44 -10.62 -3.91
C ASP A 59 24.12 -11.03 -2.47
N LEU A 60 23.60 -10.10 -1.67
CA LEU A 60 23.30 -10.35 -0.26
C LEU A 60 22.32 -11.51 -0.11
N TRP A 61 22.76 -12.58 0.60
CA TRP A 61 21.94 -13.76 0.87
C TRP A 61 21.26 -14.40 -0.35
N GLY A 62 21.94 -14.45 -1.48
CA GLY A 62 21.43 -15.05 -2.71
C GLY A 62 20.40 -14.20 -3.44
N THR A 63 20.42 -12.87 -3.26
CA THR A 63 19.60 -11.98 -4.07
C THR A 63 20.02 -12.03 -5.54
N CYS A 64 19.06 -12.00 -6.45
CA CYS A 64 19.28 -11.99 -7.88
C CYS A 64 18.14 -11.23 -8.59
N SER A 65 18.20 -11.10 -9.92
CA SER A 65 17.24 -10.31 -10.69
C SER A 65 15.77 -10.77 -10.55
N TRP A 66 15.54 -12.07 -10.34
CA TRP A 66 14.21 -12.66 -10.15
C TRP A 66 13.83 -12.83 -8.65
N ASN A 67 14.80 -12.77 -7.75
CA ASN A 67 14.60 -12.90 -6.31
C ASN A 67 15.34 -11.79 -5.57
N GLU A 68 14.69 -10.68 -5.38
CA GLU A 68 15.26 -9.49 -4.72
C GLU A 68 15.45 -9.64 -3.20
N PHE A 69 14.77 -10.62 -2.58
CA PHE A 69 14.76 -10.83 -1.14
C PHE A 69 15.60 -12.02 -0.69
N GLY A 70 16.26 -12.74 -1.63
CA GLY A 70 17.14 -13.86 -1.34
C GLY A 70 16.50 -14.89 -0.42
N LEU A 71 17.16 -15.20 0.70
CA LEU A 71 16.70 -16.16 1.71
C LEU A 71 15.31 -15.83 2.28
N LEU A 72 14.93 -14.54 2.36
CA LEU A 72 13.67 -14.10 2.95
C LEU A 72 12.52 -13.95 1.93
N TYR A 73 12.68 -14.46 0.72
CA TYR A 73 11.69 -14.34 -0.37
C TYR A 73 10.28 -14.74 0.05
N TYR A 74 10.11 -15.85 0.76
CA TYR A 74 8.79 -16.36 1.18
C TYR A 74 8.11 -15.52 2.27
N PHE A 75 8.86 -14.72 2.99
CA PHE A 75 8.36 -13.84 4.04
C PHE A 75 8.13 -12.41 3.54
N ALA A 76 8.71 -12.05 2.40
CA ALA A 76 8.65 -10.71 1.84
C ALA A 76 7.30 -10.37 1.21
N GLY A 77 7.10 -9.09 0.88
CA GLY A 77 5.96 -8.60 0.14
C GLY A 77 4.75 -8.26 1.01
N PHE A 78 3.57 -8.23 0.38
CA PHE A 78 2.33 -7.77 1.01
C PHE A 78 1.75 -8.73 2.06
N ASN A 79 2.17 -10.00 2.07
CA ASN A 79 1.69 -10.99 3.03
C ASN A 79 1.91 -10.56 4.47
N GLY A 80 3.01 -9.87 4.75
CA GLY A 80 3.30 -9.35 6.08
C GLY A 80 2.32 -8.26 6.52
N TYR A 81 1.88 -7.39 5.62
CA TYR A 81 0.85 -6.39 5.94
C TYR A 81 -0.49 -7.03 6.27
N LEU A 82 -0.88 -8.09 5.55
CA LEU A 82 -2.09 -8.85 5.84
C LEU A 82 -2.04 -9.49 7.24
N LEU A 83 -0.92 -10.16 7.53
CA LEU A 83 -0.72 -10.77 8.84
C LEU A 83 -0.64 -9.72 9.95
N LEU A 84 0.05 -8.59 9.72
CA LEU A 84 0.14 -7.49 10.68
C LEU A 84 -1.24 -6.91 11.01
N GLY A 85 -2.06 -6.66 9.99
CA GLY A 85 -3.44 -6.21 10.17
C GLY A 85 -4.28 -7.19 10.98
N HIS A 86 -4.23 -8.48 10.63
CA HIS A 86 -4.89 -9.55 11.39
C HIS A 86 -4.40 -9.61 12.84
N TYR A 87 -3.09 -9.58 13.05
CA TYR A 87 -2.46 -9.61 14.37
C TYR A 87 -2.91 -8.43 15.26
N ILE A 88 -2.92 -7.21 14.71
CA ILE A 88 -3.33 -6.00 15.43
C ILE A 88 -4.82 -6.04 15.80
N ILE A 89 -5.67 -6.59 14.93
CA ILE A 89 -7.11 -6.67 15.17
C ILE A 89 -7.41 -7.74 16.24
N ASN A 90 -6.87 -8.94 16.10
CA ASN A 90 -7.19 -10.08 16.96
C ASN A 90 -6.57 -9.98 18.37
N ASN A 91 -5.38 -9.39 18.49
CA ASN A 91 -4.75 -9.22 19.80
C ASN A 91 -5.17 -7.93 20.52
N ASN A 92 -6.22 -7.25 20.03
CA ASN A 92 -6.77 -6.04 20.66
C ASN A 92 -5.69 -4.99 21.00
N ILE A 93 -4.71 -4.80 20.13
CA ILE A 93 -3.66 -3.79 20.33
C ILE A 93 -4.32 -2.42 20.26
N ASN A 94 -4.61 -1.85 21.42
CA ASN A 94 -5.24 -0.54 21.56
C ASN A 94 -4.29 0.41 22.31
N LEU A 95 -3.64 1.29 21.55
CA LEU A 95 -2.85 2.37 22.14
C LEU A 95 -3.78 3.53 22.55
N SER A 96 -3.55 4.19 23.68
CA SER A 96 -4.27 5.43 24.01
C SER A 96 -3.99 6.51 22.96
N TRP A 97 -4.86 7.51 22.81
CA TRP A 97 -4.65 8.60 21.85
C TRP A 97 -3.32 9.33 22.12
N ASN A 98 -2.97 9.57 23.39
CA ASN A 98 -1.71 10.20 23.75
C ASN A 98 -0.49 9.36 23.34
N LYS A 99 -0.51 8.05 23.60
CA LYS A 99 0.58 7.16 23.17
C LYS A 99 0.69 7.09 21.64
N LEU A 100 -0.46 7.06 20.96
CA LEU A 100 -0.49 7.06 19.51
C LEU A 100 0.06 8.36 18.92
N ALA A 101 -0.24 9.51 19.53
CA ALA A 101 0.32 10.80 19.12
C ALA A 101 1.84 10.85 19.38
N VAL A 102 2.28 10.48 20.59
CA VAL A 102 3.70 10.56 20.98
C VAL A 102 4.58 9.63 20.18
N ILE A 103 4.11 8.45 19.80
CA ILE A 103 4.89 7.46 19.03
C ILE A 103 4.58 7.58 17.53
N GLY A 104 3.30 7.75 17.18
CA GLY A 104 2.83 7.69 15.81
C GLY A 104 3.23 8.92 15.00
N ILE A 105 3.17 10.13 15.57
CA ILE A 105 3.57 11.35 14.83
C ILE A 105 5.07 11.32 14.52
N PRO A 106 5.99 11.07 15.48
CA PRO A 106 7.40 10.95 15.16
C PRO A 106 7.69 9.82 14.18
N SER A 107 7.05 8.65 14.32
CA SER A 107 7.20 7.55 13.38
C SER A 107 6.82 7.96 11.96
N PHE A 108 5.68 8.63 11.79
CA PHE A 108 5.24 9.14 10.49
C PHE A 108 6.24 10.17 9.93
N VAL A 109 6.68 11.13 10.75
CA VAL A 109 7.63 12.17 10.34
C VAL A 109 8.98 11.56 9.92
N VAL A 110 9.50 10.60 10.67
CA VAL A 110 10.74 9.89 10.32
C VAL A 110 10.58 9.15 9.00
N GLY A 111 9.49 8.37 8.83
CA GLY A 111 9.22 7.68 7.57
C GLY A 111 9.11 8.65 6.38
N TYR A 112 8.42 9.77 6.58
CA TYR A 112 8.30 10.82 5.56
C TYR A 112 9.65 11.46 5.23
N CYS A 113 10.46 11.79 6.23
CA CYS A 113 11.79 12.36 6.03
C CYS A 113 12.71 11.40 5.25
N ILE A 114 12.69 10.10 5.59
CA ILE A 114 13.46 9.09 4.85
C ILE A 114 13.02 9.05 3.38
N THR A 115 11.72 9.03 3.13
CA THR A 115 11.16 9.03 1.77
C THR A 115 11.55 10.31 1.02
N PHE A 116 11.33 11.48 1.62
CA PHE A 116 11.55 12.77 0.97
C PHE A 116 13.03 13.04 0.69
N PHE A 117 13.88 12.90 1.70
CA PHE A 117 15.30 13.16 1.54
C PHE A 117 16.00 12.09 0.72
N GLY A 118 15.60 10.82 0.86
CA GLY A 118 16.11 9.74 0.02
C GLY A 118 15.79 9.96 -1.45
N PHE A 119 14.54 10.26 -1.79
CA PHE A 119 14.15 10.59 -3.15
C PHE A 119 14.88 11.82 -3.69
N LYS A 120 14.94 12.89 -2.89
CA LYS A 120 15.62 14.13 -3.29
C LYS A 120 17.12 13.92 -3.56
N SER A 121 17.80 13.11 -2.75
CA SER A 121 19.23 12.82 -2.92
C SER A 121 19.51 12.07 -4.22
N ILE A 122 18.66 11.12 -4.58
CA ILE A 122 18.81 10.33 -5.80
C ILE A 122 18.46 11.16 -7.04
N THR A 123 17.36 11.90 -7.00
CA THR A 123 16.93 12.73 -8.15
C THR A 123 17.82 13.94 -8.40
N ALA A 124 18.66 14.33 -7.44
CA ALA A 124 19.66 15.37 -7.63
C ALA A 124 20.77 14.96 -8.61
N VAL A 125 20.98 13.66 -8.83
CA VAL A 125 21.99 13.12 -9.76
C VAL A 125 21.30 12.68 -11.06
N PRO A 126 21.58 13.33 -12.20
CA PRO A 126 20.98 12.96 -13.48
C PRO A 126 21.37 11.55 -13.93
N GLY A 127 20.42 10.82 -14.57
CA GLY A 127 20.71 9.52 -15.18
C GLY A 127 20.66 8.32 -14.24
N GLN A 128 20.15 8.48 -13.03
CA GLN A 128 19.97 7.35 -12.11
C GLN A 128 18.96 6.33 -12.65
N PRO A 129 19.21 5.03 -12.42
CA PRO A 129 18.27 3.99 -12.80
C PRO A 129 16.93 4.14 -12.08
N VAL A 130 15.84 3.79 -12.76
CA VAL A 130 14.47 3.95 -12.22
C VAL A 130 14.28 3.13 -10.94
N GLU A 131 14.92 1.97 -10.87
CA GLU A 131 14.87 1.08 -9.71
C GLU A 131 15.39 1.76 -8.43
N LEU A 132 16.45 2.56 -8.56
CA LEU A 132 17.01 3.33 -7.45
C LEU A 132 16.09 4.49 -7.05
N VAL A 133 15.50 5.17 -8.02
CA VAL A 133 14.54 6.26 -7.77
C VAL A 133 13.30 5.73 -7.04
N GLU A 134 12.84 4.51 -7.38
CA GLU A 134 11.68 3.88 -6.78
C GLU A 134 11.96 3.28 -5.39
N LEU A 135 13.22 3.08 -4.99
CA LEU A 135 13.62 2.42 -3.74
C LEU A 135 12.90 3.01 -2.51
N PHE A 136 12.79 4.34 -2.44
CA PHE A 136 12.16 5.04 -1.32
C PHE A 136 10.62 5.13 -1.40
N PHE A 137 10.03 4.71 -2.53
CA PHE A 137 8.57 4.63 -2.72
C PHE A 137 8.04 3.20 -2.75
N THR A 138 8.91 2.19 -2.60
CA THR A 138 8.49 0.80 -2.60
C THR A 138 7.55 0.53 -1.43
N TYR A 139 6.38 -0.04 -1.70
CA TYR A 139 5.34 -0.30 -0.69
C TYR A 139 5.82 -1.19 0.45
N CYS A 140 6.69 -2.17 0.15
CA CYS A 140 7.29 -3.07 1.13
C CYS A 140 8.65 -2.53 1.57
N SER A 141 8.66 -1.34 2.16
CA SER A 141 9.86 -0.70 2.71
C SER A 141 9.61 -0.20 4.14
N PRO A 142 10.65 -0.07 4.98
CA PRO A 142 10.49 0.28 6.38
C PRO A 142 9.93 1.69 6.58
N ASN A 143 10.29 2.65 5.74
CA ASN A 143 9.79 4.02 5.80
C ASN A 143 8.28 4.09 5.53
N VAL A 144 7.78 3.31 4.55
CA VAL A 144 6.34 3.24 4.25
C VAL A 144 5.59 2.56 5.40
N LEU A 145 6.16 1.51 6.01
CA LEU A 145 5.57 0.90 7.21
C LEU A 145 5.49 1.89 8.38
N LEU A 146 6.55 2.68 8.61
CA LEU A 146 6.59 3.71 9.66
C LEU A 146 5.51 4.77 9.48
N MET A 147 5.13 5.09 8.23
CA MET A 147 4.04 6.02 7.93
C MET A 147 2.65 5.37 8.02
N THR A 148 2.49 4.15 7.52
CA THR A 148 1.18 3.50 7.40
C THR A 148 0.68 2.93 8.72
N LEU A 149 1.56 2.40 9.56
CA LEU A 149 1.17 1.76 10.81
C LEU A 149 0.46 2.72 11.80
N PRO A 150 0.97 3.94 12.06
CA PRO A 150 0.27 4.91 12.91
C PRO A 150 -1.09 5.31 12.37
N ILE A 151 -1.21 5.51 11.05
CA ILE A 151 -2.48 5.85 10.40
C ILE A 151 -3.48 4.71 10.57
N PHE A 152 -3.05 3.46 10.33
CA PHE A 152 -3.90 2.28 10.51
C PHE A 152 -4.42 2.17 11.95
N LEU A 153 -3.55 2.36 12.95
CA LEU A 153 -3.92 2.34 14.36
C LEU A 153 -4.87 3.49 14.73
N ALA A 154 -4.69 4.68 14.15
CA ALA A 154 -5.58 5.81 14.34
C ALA A 154 -6.98 5.53 13.76
N VAL A 155 -7.03 5.06 12.50
CA VAL A 155 -8.29 4.73 11.80
C VAL A 155 -9.04 3.62 12.53
N LYS A 156 -8.35 2.59 13.02
CA LYS A 156 -8.94 1.51 13.82
C LYS A 156 -9.70 2.05 15.05
N LYS A 157 -9.25 3.16 15.63
CA LYS A 157 -9.89 3.79 16.81
C LYS A 157 -11.06 4.68 16.47
N LEU A 158 -11.22 5.11 15.23
CA LEU A 158 -12.32 5.98 14.84
C LEU A 158 -13.65 5.23 14.94
N LYS A 159 -14.56 5.79 15.74
CA LYS A 159 -15.94 5.31 15.82
C LYS A 159 -16.83 6.32 15.10
N PHE A 160 -17.33 5.95 13.93
CA PHE A 160 -18.28 6.78 13.21
C PHE A 160 -19.65 6.74 13.89
N GLN A 161 -20.05 7.82 14.55
CA GLN A 161 -21.36 7.93 15.21
C GLN A 161 -22.48 8.19 14.18
N SER A 162 -22.21 8.91 13.11
CA SER A 162 -23.18 9.19 12.06
C SER A 162 -23.39 7.97 11.16
N VAL A 163 -24.67 7.56 11.03
CA VAL A 163 -25.08 6.47 10.14
C VAL A 163 -24.74 6.76 8.69
N ALA A 164 -24.85 8.02 8.26
CA ALA A 164 -24.53 8.44 6.90
C ALA A 164 -23.04 8.29 6.60
N VAL A 165 -22.15 8.76 7.50
CA VAL A 165 -20.70 8.62 7.35
C VAL A 165 -20.28 7.17 7.36
N ARG A 166 -20.88 6.35 8.23
CA ARG A 166 -20.61 4.90 8.27
C ARG A 166 -21.02 4.22 6.96
N ARG A 167 -22.23 4.53 6.41
CA ARG A 167 -22.68 3.98 5.13
C ARG A 167 -21.76 4.38 3.99
N PHE A 168 -21.32 5.63 3.96
CA PHE A 168 -20.37 6.13 2.97
C PHE A 168 -19.03 5.41 3.05
N ALA A 169 -18.44 5.30 4.25
CA ALA A 169 -17.19 4.58 4.48
C ALA A 169 -17.28 3.10 4.08
N VAL A 170 -18.38 2.42 4.42
CA VAL A 170 -18.64 1.04 4.01
C VAL A 170 -18.77 0.95 2.48
N SER A 171 -19.47 1.89 1.84
CA SER A 171 -19.62 1.90 0.38
C SER A 171 -18.25 2.02 -0.32
N ILE A 172 -17.40 2.94 0.11
CA ILE A 172 -16.03 3.06 -0.44
C ILE A 172 -15.24 1.78 -0.18
N SER A 173 -15.25 1.27 1.06
CA SER A 173 -14.53 0.06 1.44
C SER A 173 -14.91 -1.16 0.60
N THR A 174 -16.21 -1.36 0.37
CA THR A 174 -16.69 -2.46 -0.46
C THR A 174 -16.39 -2.29 -1.95
N CYS A 175 -16.13 -1.06 -2.41
CA CYS A 175 -15.77 -0.77 -3.79
C CYS A 175 -14.25 -0.67 -3.99
N THR A 176 -13.43 -0.80 -2.93
CA THR A 176 -11.98 -0.52 -2.97
C THR A 176 -11.26 -1.35 -4.03
N PHE A 177 -11.59 -2.64 -4.15
CA PHE A 177 -10.97 -3.51 -5.16
C PHE A 177 -11.31 -3.05 -6.59
N GLY A 178 -12.59 -2.79 -6.85
CA GLY A 178 -13.02 -2.28 -8.16
C GLY A 178 -12.44 -0.91 -8.49
N ILE A 179 -12.37 0.00 -7.50
CA ILE A 179 -11.74 1.32 -7.64
C ILE A 179 -10.27 1.14 -8.04
N TRP A 180 -9.57 0.26 -7.35
CA TRP A 180 -8.16 -0.01 -7.62
C TRP A 180 -7.96 -0.61 -9.02
N MET A 181 -8.81 -1.53 -9.47
CA MET A 181 -8.73 -2.10 -10.82
C MET A 181 -9.08 -1.10 -11.92
N SER A 182 -10.03 -0.18 -11.66
CA SER A 182 -10.56 0.70 -12.68
C SER A 182 -9.93 2.10 -12.74
N HIS A 183 -9.19 2.53 -11.69
CA HIS A 183 -8.64 3.88 -11.63
C HIS A 183 -7.72 4.22 -12.81
N TYR A 184 -7.02 3.25 -13.33
CA TYR A 184 -6.11 3.44 -14.46
C TYR A 184 -6.86 3.82 -15.75
N LEU A 185 -8.07 3.30 -15.96
CA LEU A 185 -8.91 3.64 -17.12
C LEU A 185 -9.29 5.13 -17.12
N PHE A 186 -9.49 5.71 -15.95
CA PHE A 186 -9.94 7.08 -15.77
C PHE A 186 -8.81 8.08 -15.47
N LEU A 187 -7.60 7.61 -15.20
CA LEU A 187 -6.46 8.46 -14.84
C LEU A 187 -6.12 9.46 -15.94
N GLY A 188 -6.00 8.99 -17.19
CA GLY A 188 -5.69 9.83 -18.35
C GLY A 188 -6.72 10.94 -18.57
N PRO A 189 -8.00 10.61 -18.72
CA PRO A 189 -9.06 11.62 -18.87
C PRO A 189 -9.14 12.62 -17.70
N CYS A 190 -9.04 12.15 -16.45
CA CYS A 190 -9.07 13.03 -15.28
C CYS A 190 -7.83 13.96 -15.24
N TYR A 191 -6.67 13.46 -15.61
CA TYR A 191 -5.44 14.26 -15.67
C TYR A 191 -5.57 15.36 -16.73
N MET A 192 -6.01 15.05 -17.96
CA MET A 192 -6.21 16.02 -19.03
C MET A 192 -7.17 17.15 -18.63
N LEU A 193 -8.26 16.80 -17.95
CA LEU A 193 -9.24 17.78 -17.46
C LEU A 193 -8.62 18.75 -16.43
N VAL A 194 -7.82 18.23 -15.52
CA VAL A 194 -7.22 19.05 -14.46
C VAL A 194 -6.01 19.83 -14.94
N GLU A 195 -5.26 19.30 -15.89
CA GLU A 195 -4.06 19.98 -16.45
C GLU A 195 -4.43 21.29 -17.15
N SER A 196 -5.58 21.36 -17.80
CA SER A 196 -6.09 22.57 -18.46
C SER A 196 -6.44 23.71 -17.48
N LEU A 197 -6.56 23.43 -16.18
CA LEU A 197 -6.93 24.43 -15.18
C LEU A 197 -5.72 25.31 -14.81
N PRO A 198 -5.88 26.63 -14.65
CA PRO A 198 -4.81 27.54 -14.23
C PRO A 198 -4.57 27.47 -12.72
N LEU A 199 -4.21 26.28 -12.22
CA LEU A 199 -3.99 26.04 -10.80
C LEU A 199 -2.53 25.68 -10.53
N HIS A 200 -2.09 25.92 -9.28
CA HIS A 200 -0.77 25.46 -8.83
C HIS A 200 -0.69 23.93 -8.82
N THR A 201 0.48 23.37 -9.18
CA THR A 201 0.68 21.90 -9.34
C THR A 201 0.19 21.08 -8.16
N MET A 202 0.44 21.53 -6.92
CA MET A 202 -0.06 20.83 -5.71
C MET A 202 -1.58 20.75 -5.66
N VAL A 203 -2.26 21.84 -6.03
CA VAL A 203 -3.73 21.89 -6.06
C VAL A 203 -4.25 21.00 -7.17
N LYS A 204 -3.62 21.00 -8.35
CA LYS A 204 -3.95 20.08 -9.45
C LYS A 204 -3.88 18.61 -9.02
N MET A 205 -2.84 18.23 -8.30
CA MET A 205 -2.69 16.86 -7.79
C MET A 205 -3.84 16.47 -6.84
N ILE A 206 -4.20 17.34 -5.91
CA ILE A 206 -5.30 17.09 -4.96
C ILE A 206 -6.63 16.99 -5.71
N VAL A 207 -6.93 17.93 -6.60
CA VAL A 207 -8.17 17.95 -7.38
C VAL A 207 -8.26 16.71 -8.29
N CYS A 208 -7.18 16.34 -8.96
CA CYS A 208 -7.11 15.15 -9.80
C CYS A 208 -7.38 13.87 -8.97
N THR A 209 -6.79 13.77 -7.79
CA THR A 209 -7.00 12.61 -6.90
C THR A 209 -8.46 12.49 -6.44
N ILE A 210 -9.07 13.60 -6.03
CA ILE A 210 -10.49 13.62 -5.60
C ILE A 210 -11.41 13.30 -6.78
N LEU A 211 -11.16 13.88 -7.94
CA LEU A 211 -11.93 13.62 -9.16
C LEU A 211 -11.83 12.16 -9.57
N LEU A 212 -10.60 11.62 -9.63
CA LEU A 212 -10.35 10.23 -10.00
C LEU A 212 -11.07 9.26 -9.04
N LEU A 213 -10.94 9.50 -7.73
CA LEU A 213 -11.62 8.69 -6.71
C LEU A 213 -13.14 8.75 -6.87
N SER A 214 -13.71 9.93 -7.13
CA SER A 214 -15.15 10.12 -7.27
C SER A 214 -15.69 9.41 -8.53
N VAL A 215 -14.99 9.54 -9.64
CA VAL A 215 -15.38 8.93 -10.92
C VAL A 215 -15.28 7.40 -10.82
N THR A 216 -14.17 6.88 -10.33
CA THR A 216 -13.95 5.43 -10.19
C THR A 216 -14.91 4.81 -9.19
N TRP A 217 -15.13 5.45 -8.04
CA TRP A 217 -16.11 4.97 -7.06
C TRP A 217 -17.54 4.94 -7.67
N SER A 218 -17.95 6.00 -8.37
CA SER A 218 -19.26 6.05 -9.02
C SER A 218 -19.42 4.95 -10.08
N PHE A 219 -18.40 4.76 -10.91
CA PHE A 219 -18.37 3.70 -11.92
C PHE A 219 -18.52 2.31 -11.27
N VAL A 220 -17.69 2.00 -10.29
CA VAL A 220 -17.71 0.71 -9.59
C VAL A 220 -19.05 0.50 -8.87
N TYR A 221 -19.59 1.54 -8.24
CA TYR A 221 -20.87 1.48 -7.56
C TYR A 221 -22.02 1.13 -8.53
N VAL A 222 -22.03 1.73 -9.71
CA VAL A 222 -23.01 1.44 -10.76
C VAL A 222 -22.85 0.02 -11.30
N VAL A 223 -21.62 -0.41 -11.61
CA VAL A 223 -21.34 -1.76 -12.09
C VAL A 223 -21.76 -2.82 -11.07
N ARG A 224 -21.51 -2.60 -9.78
CA ARG A 224 -21.96 -3.51 -8.72
C ARG A 224 -23.48 -3.63 -8.59
N LYS A 225 -24.21 -2.58 -8.96
CA LYS A 225 -25.68 -2.61 -8.99
C LYS A 225 -26.25 -3.39 -10.18
N SER A 226 -25.49 -3.60 -11.24
CA SER A 226 -25.97 -4.29 -12.46
C SER A 226 -26.18 -5.80 -12.29
N GLY A 227 -25.96 -6.36 -11.07
CA GLY A 227 -26.29 -7.74 -10.76
C GLY A 227 -25.16 -8.56 -10.14
N LYS A 228 -25.33 -9.90 -10.15
CA LYS A 228 -24.38 -10.83 -9.54
C LYS A 228 -22.98 -10.77 -10.19
N LEU A 229 -22.95 -10.64 -11.53
CA LEU A 229 -21.71 -10.56 -12.29
C LEU A 229 -20.91 -9.28 -11.94
N GLY A 230 -21.59 -8.14 -11.83
CA GLY A 230 -20.94 -6.88 -11.43
C GLY A 230 -20.33 -6.95 -10.03
N LYS A 231 -21.01 -7.59 -9.08
CA LYS A 231 -20.46 -7.83 -7.74
C LYS A 231 -19.27 -8.79 -7.74
N TRP A 232 -19.29 -9.79 -8.61
CA TRP A 232 -18.19 -10.76 -8.69
C TRP A 232 -16.93 -10.18 -9.32
N ILE A 233 -17.07 -9.32 -10.34
CA ILE A 233 -15.94 -8.67 -11.02
C ILE A 233 -15.33 -7.54 -10.19
N MET A 234 -16.17 -6.77 -9.49
CA MET A 234 -15.73 -5.55 -8.79
C MET A 234 -15.54 -5.73 -7.26
N GLY A 235 -15.75 -6.94 -6.74
CA GLY A 235 -15.54 -7.28 -5.33
C GLY A 235 -16.75 -7.06 -4.44
#